data_6bb6d47020fe7ce5101cb3229f02fc22
#
_entry.id   6bb6d47020fe7ce5101cb3229f02fc22
#
_cell.length_a   1.000
_cell.length_b   1.000
_cell.length_c   1.000
_cell.angle_alpha   90.00
_cell.angle_beta   90.00
_cell.angle_gamma   90.00
#
_symmetry.space_group_name_H-M   'P 1'
#
loop_
_entity.id
_entity.type
_entity.pdbx_description
1 polymer ?
#
loop_
_entity_poly.entity_id
_entity_poly.type
_entity_poly.pdbx_seq_one_letter_code
_entity_poly.pdbx_strand_id
1 'polypeptide(L)'
;MTWTQTLRQRWWLLPIAILVVAAAIVIRIITTPLEVSANVNDGDQAVPRTATIDLHFNQEMKPTSVEKAFSLTPSVAVSFKAVSAKEFQFRPTMKPSTAYHVSLKDAQNTSGRGVSSGFSFKTEAAPSIAAVRVDNKAVADGQQSVKPIGDVKIDFSQPMDGARAPIALNGKPYDKPVSWSGDGKSATLSLKLGHSRQYQLSIPQTAVNRKQDPLAAEWKLSFTTVIEVPSQGDPARIGASGAPTIIQIENSIDARPQAGMQQADMVYEYISEGSIPRLSVVYWHPLPDLVGPVRSCRLITIRLEIMYRGMIYCSGANDYVLGLVWKYPNLVNDYSRGAGNVFYRDNNTRFAPHNVMMHGNNVTTYTAQQKIGALYYDIASKHPDGTFTGDPAPQISVPDHGALWQYDAASKQYFKSQDGRQFTNVGTGRVHAKTVIVEYVNSFLDTNPANSFHGYFTEAYELTGDGKADIFVDGVVIHATWHHPDPNVPAVYLDASVNPIELYNGLTWVHLIGSEKWHMLG
;
A
#
# COMPACT_ATOMS: atom_id res chain seq x y z
N MET A 1 99.10 47.72 5.09
CA MET A 1 98.76 46.32 5.29
C MET A 1 97.50 46.05 4.51
N THR A 2 97.59 45.34 3.39
CA THR A 2 96.54 45.12 2.42
C THR A 2 95.61 43.99 2.86
N TRP A 3 94.31 44.14 2.67
CA TRP A 3 93.18 43.23 3.02
C TRP A 3 93.38 41.78 2.52
N THR A 4 94.30 41.49 1.66
CA THR A 4 94.57 40.19 1.05
C THR A 4 95.33 39.24 1.92
N GLN A 5 96.05 39.69 2.96
CA GLN A 5 96.79 38.80 3.85
C GLN A 5 95.98 38.20 4.98
N THR A 6 94.87 38.80 5.38
CA THR A 6 93.99 38.30 6.47
C THR A 6 93.09 37.17 6.02
N LEU A 7 92.80 37.02 4.76
CA LEU A 7 91.96 35.92 4.21
C LEU A 7 92.74 34.60 4.07
N ARG A 8 94.07 34.66 3.85
CA ARG A 8 94.87 33.45 3.67
C ARG A 8 95.17 32.71 5.02
N GLN A 9 95.09 33.38 6.14
CA GLN A 9 95.33 32.79 7.43
C GLN A 9 94.17 32.06 8.08
N ARG A 10 92.94 32.10 7.51
CA ARG A 10 91.75 31.50 8.09
C ARG A 10 91.09 30.39 7.20
N TRP A 11 91.77 29.96 6.16
CA TRP A 11 91.19 28.92 5.27
C TRP A 11 90.97 27.58 5.96
N TRP A 12 91.70 27.29 7.03
CA TRP A 12 91.51 26.13 7.86
C TRP A 12 90.17 26.18 8.70
N LEU A 13 89.56 27.34 8.86
CA LEU A 13 88.26 27.50 9.53
C LEU A 13 87.10 27.08 8.64
N LEU A 14 87.21 27.11 7.32
CA LEU A 14 86.18 26.68 6.37
C LEU A 14 85.84 25.18 6.52
N PRO A 15 86.75 24.25 6.53
CA PRO A 15 86.44 22.85 6.74
C PRO A 15 85.88 22.57 8.17
N ILE A 16 86.34 23.32 9.18
CA ILE A 16 85.76 23.20 10.55
C ILE A 16 84.32 23.72 10.58
N ALA A 17 84.05 24.86 9.95
CA ALA A 17 82.65 25.37 9.82
C ALA A 17 81.77 24.42 9.09
N ILE A 18 82.23 23.81 7.97
CA ILE A 18 81.52 22.79 7.24
C ILE A 18 81.24 21.56 8.10
N LEU A 19 82.24 21.10 8.86
CA LEU A 19 82.10 19.97 9.81
C LEU A 19 81.13 20.28 10.95
N VAL A 20 81.15 21.48 11.51
CA VAL A 20 80.23 21.91 12.55
C VAL A 20 78.80 22.03 12.03
N VAL A 21 78.65 22.60 10.85
CA VAL A 21 77.34 22.66 10.18
C VAL A 21 76.85 21.26 9.86
N ALA A 22 77.72 20.41 9.29
CA ALA A 22 77.36 19.01 9.01
C ALA A 22 77.01 18.24 10.28
N ALA A 23 77.81 18.42 11.39
CA ALA A 23 77.49 17.81 12.69
C ALA A 23 76.19 18.35 13.26
N ALA A 24 75.92 19.65 13.16
CA ALA A 24 74.63 20.25 13.60
C ALA A 24 73.43 19.74 12.79
N ILE A 25 73.64 19.56 11.50
CA ILE A 25 72.58 18.95 10.62
C ILE A 25 72.35 17.48 11.02
N VAL A 26 73.41 16.71 11.25
CA VAL A 26 73.32 15.30 11.66
C VAL A 26 72.70 15.20 13.05
N ILE A 27 73.11 16.03 14.01
CA ILE A 27 72.50 16.08 15.35
C ILE A 27 71.03 16.44 15.25
N ARG A 28 70.63 17.43 14.42
CA ARG A 28 69.24 17.81 14.20
C ARG A 28 68.39 16.66 13.57
N ILE A 29 68.97 15.94 12.64
CA ILE A 29 68.28 14.77 12.01
C ILE A 29 68.15 13.65 13.07
N ILE A 30 69.13 13.42 13.91
CA ILE A 30 69.10 12.36 14.92
C ILE A 30 68.23 12.73 16.13
N THR A 31 68.09 14.01 16.46
CA THR A 31 67.31 14.47 17.62
C THR A 31 65.85 14.81 17.30
N THR A 32 65.50 15.08 16.03
CA THR A 32 64.15 15.33 15.68
C THR A 32 63.32 14.03 15.81
N PRO A 33 62.23 14.03 16.58
CA PRO A 33 61.34 12.86 16.66
C PRO A 33 60.82 12.46 15.29
N LEU A 34 60.72 11.16 15.05
CA LEU A 34 60.05 10.64 13.85
C LEU A 34 58.56 10.65 14.12
N GLU A 35 57.82 11.40 13.31
CA GLU A 35 56.38 11.62 13.46
C GLU A 35 55.65 11.19 12.22
N VAL A 36 54.41 10.74 12.40
CA VAL A 36 53.44 10.38 11.35
C VAL A 36 52.11 11.04 11.63
N SER A 37 51.48 11.56 10.58
CA SER A 37 50.10 12.04 10.57
C SER A 37 49.30 11.32 9.49
N ALA A 38 47.98 11.31 9.63
CA ALA A 38 47.07 10.74 8.66
C ALA A 38 46.01 11.76 8.23
N ASN A 39 45.46 11.56 7.05
CA ASN A 39 44.32 12.35 6.57
C ASN A 39 42.99 11.96 7.24
N VAL A 40 42.94 10.83 7.97
CA VAL A 40 41.84 10.36 8.80
C VAL A 40 42.28 10.48 10.26
N ASN A 41 41.44 11.12 11.10
CA ASN A 41 41.77 11.36 12.50
C ASN A 41 41.21 10.25 13.40
N ASP A 42 41.77 10.15 14.60
CA ASP A 42 41.23 9.27 15.64
C ASP A 42 39.83 9.75 16.06
N GLY A 43 38.85 8.82 16.04
CA GLY A 43 37.46 9.10 16.37
C GLY A 43 36.59 9.61 15.21
N ASP A 44 37.15 9.78 14.00
CA ASP A 44 36.36 10.24 12.84
C ASP A 44 35.16 9.34 12.60
N GLN A 45 33.99 9.96 12.40
CA GLN A 45 32.74 9.28 12.07
C GLN A 45 32.37 9.54 10.60
N ALA A 46 31.67 8.60 10.01
CA ALA A 46 31.19 8.71 8.63
C ALA A 46 32.29 8.91 7.56
N VAL A 47 33.45 8.27 7.77
CA VAL A 47 34.54 8.24 6.79
C VAL A 47 34.03 7.53 5.51
N PRO A 48 34.16 8.12 4.30
CA PRO A 48 33.76 7.47 3.07
C PRO A 48 34.42 6.09 2.90
N ARG A 49 33.64 5.08 2.50
CA ARG A 49 34.17 3.72 2.32
C ARG A 49 35.23 3.62 1.23
N THR A 50 35.24 4.59 0.31
CA THR A 50 36.22 4.72 -0.77
C THR A 50 37.41 5.59 -0.39
N ALA A 51 37.43 6.11 0.85
CA ALA A 51 38.53 6.96 1.30
C ALA A 51 39.85 6.19 1.27
N THR A 52 40.90 6.90 0.91
CA THR A 52 42.28 6.45 1.10
C THR A 52 42.76 6.85 2.48
N ILE A 53 43.64 6.06 3.06
CA ILE A 53 44.36 6.39 4.28
C ILE A 53 45.73 6.84 3.83
N ASP A 54 45.99 8.14 3.90
CA ASP A 54 47.24 8.75 3.49
C ASP A 54 48.08 9.05 4.74
N LEU A 55 49.27 8.44 4.79
CA LEU A 55 50.22 8.64 5.90
C LEU A 55 51.30 9.59 5.45
N HIS A 56 51.55 10.66 6.22
CA HIS A 56 52.58 11.65 5.99
C HIS A 56 53.60 11.58 7.11
N PHE A 57 54.88 11.41 6.74
CA PHE A 57 56.01 11.36 7.66
C PHE A 57 56.87 12.62 7.56
N ASN A 58 57.43 13.08 8.66
CA ASN A 58 58.34 14.22 8.66
C ASN A 58 59.76 13.86 8.15
N GLN A 59 60.05 12.56 8.03
CA GLN A 59 61.34 12.04 7.52
C GLN A 59 61.12 11.05 6.38
N GLU A 60 62.18 10.78 5.60
CA GLU A 60 62.12 9.79 4.50
C GLU A 60 62.06 8.36 5.06
N MET A 61 61.11 7.59 4.60
CA MET A 61 60.80 6.24 5.04
C MET A 61 61.23 5.18 4.04
N LYS A 62 61.43 3.95 4.51
CA LYS A 62 61.60 2.77 3.64
C LYS A 62 60.20 2.29 3.23
N PRO A 63 59.84 2.34 1.92
CA PRO A 63 58.48 1.98 1.51
C PRO A 63 58.04 0.57 1.93
N THR A 64 58.92 -0.42 1.80
CA THR A 64 58.63 -1.81 2.21
C THR A 64 58.45 -1.98 3.72
N SER A 65 59.06 -1.10 4.55
CA SER A 65 58.83 -1.10 5.98
C SER A 65 57.49 -0.50 6.34
N VAL A 66 57.09 0.61 5.69
CA VAL A 66 55.77 1.23 5.91
C VAL A 66 54.63 0.29 5.48
N GLU A 67 54.77 -0.38 4.32
CA GLU A 67 53.80 -1.36 3.84
C GLU A 67 53.60 -2.51 4.83
N LYS A 68 54.69 -3.10 5.33
CA LYS A 68 54.65 -4.21 6.31
C LYS A 68 54.16 -3.79 7.68
N ALA A 69 54.41 -2.56 8.08
CA ALA A 69 54.02 -2.02 9.39
C ALA A 69 52.53 -1.72 9.49
N PHE A 70 51.85 -1.48 8.35
CA PHE A 70 50.45 -1.10 8.30
C PHE A 70 49.54 -2.31 8.46
N SER A 71 48.54 -2.18 9.31
CA SER A 71 47.46 -3.14 9.44
C SER A 71 46.15 -2.42 9.74
N LEU A 72 45.03 -3.04 9.31
CA LEU A 72 43.68 -2.56 9.55
C LEU A 72 42.82 -3.67 10.19
N THR A 73 42.14 -3.32 11.27
CA THR A 73 41.24 -4.24 11.99
C THR A 73 39.84 -3.66 12.01
N PRO A 74 38.77 -4.38 11.54
CA PRO A 74 38.81 -5.72 10.92
C PRO A 74 39.65 -5.76 9.64
N SER A 75 40.30 -6.90 9.38
CA SER A 75 41.14 -7.08 8.19
C SER A 75 40.31 -7.02 6.91
N VAL A 76 40.80 -6.27 5.93
CA VAL A 76 40.23 -6.14 4.60
C VAL A 76 41.35 -6.11 3.56
N ALA A 77 41.02 -6.30 2.29
CA ALA A 77 41.98 -6.09 1.21
C ALA A 77 42.41 -4.63 1.17
N VAL A 78 43.72 -4.38 1.10
CA VAL A 78 44.32 -3.05 1.06
C VAL A 78 45.32 -3.02 -0.10
N SER A 79 45.24 -2.03 -0.97
CA SER A 79 46.29 -1.74 -1.93
C SER A 79 47.16 -0.63 -1.40
N PHE A 80 48.48 -0.76 -1.66
CA PHE A 80 49.52 0.16 -1.19
C PHE A 80 50.15 0.91 -2.37
N LYS A 81 50.46 2.19 -2.16
CA LYS A 81 51.19 3.02 -3.11
C LYS A 81 52.12 3.99 -2.36
N ALA A 82 53.40 3.96 -2.63
CA ALA A 82 54.32 5.02 -2.25
C ALA A 82 54.14 6.20 -3.22
N VAL A 83 53.69 7.33 -2.70
CA VAL A 83 53.51 8.57 -3.46
C VAL A 83 54.80 9.37 -3.51
N SER A 84 55.52 9.43 -2.38
CA SER A 84 56.84 10.02 -2.23
C SER A 84 57.61 9.29 -1.16
N ALA A 85 58.88 9.72 -0.90
CA ALA A 85 59.67 9.18 0.21
C ALA A 85 59.06 9.45 1.62
N LYS A 86 58.07 10.38 1.71
CA LYS A 86 57.42 10.78 2.97
C LYS A 86 55.92 10.59 2.97
N GLU A 87 55.33 10.18 1.85
CA GLU A 87 53.90 10.07 1.69
C GLU A 87 53.51 8.70 1.12
N PHE A 88 52.59 8.02 1.83
CA PHE A 88 52.18 6.66 1.51
C PHE A 88 50.65 6.56 1.57
N GLN A 89 50.07 5.98 0.54
CA GLN A 89 48.64 5.83 0.38
C GLN A 89 48.20 4.36 0.49
N PHE A 90 47.24 4.10 1.37
CA PHE A 90 46.58 2.81 1.52
C PHE A 90 45.14 2.93 1.07
N ARG A 91 44.66 2.01 0.22
CA ARG A 91 43.26 1.94 -0.27
C ARG A 91 42.59 0.67 0.22
N PRO A 92 41.94 0.69 1.36
CA PRO A 92 41.19 -0.46 1.88
C PRO A 92 39.84 -0.60 1.19
N THR A 93 39.36 -1.85 1.05
CA THR A 93 37.97 -2.16 0.65
C THR A 93 37.10 -2.24 1.90
N MET A 94 36.65 -1.08 2.38
CA MET A 94 35.94 -0.97 3.67
C MET A 94 34.45 -1.35 3.58
N LYS A 95 33.94 -1.95 4.65
CA LYS A 95 32.50 -2.23 4.84
C LYS A 95 31.80 -0.99 5.41
N PRO A 96 30.49 -0.81 5.16
CA PRO A 96 29.72 0.31 5.72
C PRO A 96 29.53 0.15 7.24
N SER A 97 29.26 1.26 7.92
CA SER A 97 28.95 1.32 9.36
C SER A 97 29.94 0.58 10.26
N THR A 98 31.16 0.38 9.79
CA THR A 98 32.18 -0.45 10.46
C THR A 98 33.22 0.41 11.14
N ALA A 99 33.50 0.11 12.41
CA ALA A 99 34.65 0.70 13.12
C ALA A 99 35.91 0.00 12.67
N TYR A 100 36.90 0.78 12.24
CA TYR A 100 38.23 0.32 11.85
C TYR A 100 39.26 0.89 12.79
N HIS A 101 40.26 0.08 13.08
CA HIS A 101 41.47 0.52 13.79
C HIS A 101 42.66 0.35 12.85
N VAL A 102 43.34 1.45 12.54
CA VAL A 102 44.66 1.47 11.87
C VAL A 102 45.73 1.27 12.91
N SER A 103 46.65 0.35 12.65
CA SER A 103 47.85 0.16 13.45
C SER A 103 49.06 0.22 12.55
N LEU A 104 50.00 1.08 12.84
CA LEU A 104 51.32 1.16 12.25
C LEU A 104 52.33 0.71 13.31
N LYS A 105 53.04 -0.39 13.08
CA LYS A 105 53.98 -0.97 14.03
C LYS A 105 55.40 -0.94 13.50
N ASP A 106 56.26 -0.14 14.11
CA ASP A 106 57.69 -0.04 13.80
C ASP A 106 58.00 0.24 12.32
N ALA A 107 57.31 1.22 11.73
CA ALA A 107 57.63 1.70 10.40
C ALA A 107 58.96 2.43 10.41
N GLN A 108 59.95 1.95 9.65
CA GLN A 108 61.31 2.43 9.71
C GLN A 108 61.63 3.47 8.63
N ASN A 109 62.33 4.53 9.05
CA ASN A 109 62.93 5.51 8.14
C ASN A 109 64.19 4.95 7.45
N THR A 110 64.79 5.73 6.54
CA THR A 110 66.01 5.34 5.83
C THR A 110 67.18 5.09 6.71
N SER A 111 67.21 5.71 7.93
CA SER A 111 68.27 5.51 8.91
C SER A 111 67.99 4.36 9.91
N GLY A 112 66.87 3.64 9.79
CA GLY A 112 66.51 2.48 10.62
C GLY A 112 65.77 2.83 11.92
N ARG A 113 65.37 4.10 12.13
CA ARG A 113 64.51 4.48 13.27
C ARG A 113 63.06 4.13 12.97
N GLY A 114 62.38 3.55 13.95
CA GLY A 114 60.99 3.15 13.86
C GLY A 114 60.01 4.15 14.48
N VAL A 115 58.80 4.20 13.95
CA VAL A 115 57.66 4.89 14.54
C VAL A 115 56.46 3.95 14.56
N SER A 116 55.69 4.04 15.63
CA SER A 116 54.42 3.33 15.81
C SER A 116 53.33 4.34 16.07
N SER A 117 52.16 4.11 15.48
CA SER A 117 50.97 4.94 15.64
C SER A 117 49.72 4.08 15.49
N GLY A 118 48.60 4.57 16.00
CA GLY A 118 47.31 3.91 15.82
C GLY A 118 46.19 4.92 16.01
N PHE A 119 45.12 4.73 15.26
CA PHE A 119 43.91 5.53 15.36
C PHE A 119 42.70 4.70 14.88
N SER A 120 41.53 5.09 15.33
CA SER A 120 40.28 4.43 14.99
C SER A 120 39.36 5.39 14.29
N PHE A 121 38.54 4.87 13.38
CA PHE A 121 37.48 5.63 12.69
C PHE A 121 36.32 4.72 12.39
N LYS A 122 35.15 5.32 12.04
CA LYS A 122 33.97 4.58 11.62
C LYS A 122 33.57 5.02 10.21
N THR A 123 33.30 4.04 9.35
CA THR A 123 32.83 4.29 7.98
C THR A 123 31.40 4.76 7.96
N GLU A 124 31.04 5.54 6.92
CA GLU A 124 29.68 5.94 6.64
C GLU A 124 28.76 4.73 6.41
N ALA A 125 27.47 4.91 6.70
CA ALA A 125 26.48 3.89 6.41
C ALA A 125 26.32 3.69 4.89
N ALA A 126 25.88 2.50 4.46
CA ALA A 126 25.44 2.32 3.08
C ALA A 126 24.19 3.16 2.82
N PRO A 127 23.93 3.60 1.58
CA PRO A 127 22.69 4.25 1.24
C PRO A 127 21.48 3.35 1.52
N SER A 128 20.38 3.95 1.95
CA SER A 128 19.12 3.29 2.27
C SER A 128 17.95 4.18 1.87
N ILE A 129 16.76 3.59 1.81
CA ILE A 129 15.53 4.36 1.63
C ILE A 129 15.14 4.95 3.00
N ALA A 130 14.92 6.27 3.02
CA ALA A 130 14.55 7.01 4.22
C ALA A 130 13.03 7.09 4.39
N ALA A 131 12.29 7.28 3.30
CA ALA A 131 10.83 7.35 3.29
C ALA A 131 10.27 7.14 1.89
N VAL A 132 9.00 6.70 1.84
CA VAL A 132 8.21 6.70 0.61
C VAL A 132 6.91 7.45 0.87
N ARG A 133 6.48 8.26 -0.08
CA ARG A 133 5.24 9.04 0.01
C ARG A 133 4.47 8.94 -1.30
N VAL A 134 3.15 8.87 -1.17
CA VAL A 134 2.21 9.07 -2.30
C VAL A 134 1.42 10.34 -2.00
N ASP A 135 1.43 11.30 -2.91
CA ASP A 135 0.81 12.63 -2.71
C ASP A 135 1.18 13.25 -1.34
N ASN A 136 2.46 13.22 -0.98
CA ASN A 136 3.02 13.69 0.29
C ASN A 136 2.60 12.89 1.55
N LYS A 137 1.77 11.86 1.44
CA LYS A 137 1.45 10.96 2.56
C LYS A 137 2.44 9.81 2.62
N ALA A 138 3.01 9.56 3.79
CA ALA A 138 3.92 8.42 3.98
C ALA A 138 3.20 7.10 3.73
N VAL A 139 3.90 6.16 3.09
CA VAL A 139 3.40 4.80 2.82
C VAL A 139 4.34 3.81 3.50
N ALA A 140 3.77 2.94 4.32
CA ALA A 140 4.45 1.84 4.99
C ALA A 140 4.32 0.54 4.19
N ASP A 141 5.20 -0.44 4.46
CA ASP A 141 5.05 -1.77 3.89
C ASP A 141 3.76 -2.44 4.36
N GLY A 142 3.03 -3.07 3.43
CA GLY A 142 1.72 -3.66 3.68
C GLY A 142 0.56 -2.67 3.78
N GLN A 143 0.78 -1.37 3.53
CA GLN A 143 -0.27 -0.37 3.69
C GLN A 143 -1.43 -0.60 2.73
N GLN A 144 -2.65 -0.51 3.28
CA GLN A 144 -3.91 -0.58 2.55
C GLN A 144 -4.40 0.82 2.13
N SER A 145 -5.28 0.86 1.12
CA SER A 145 -5.98 2.07 0.69
C SER A 145 -5.07 3.21 0.22
N VAL A 146 -4.00 2.86 -0.51
CA VAL A 146 -3.12 3.84 -1.16
C VAL A 146 -3.80 4.37 -2.42
N LYS A 147 -3.75 5.68 -2.67
CA LYS A 147 -4.32 6.26 -3.89
C LYS A 147 -3.69 5.66 -5.16
N PRO A 148 -4.50 5.30 -6.17
CA PRO A 148 -4.00 4.64 -7.37
C PRO A 148 -3.32 5.60 -8.36
N ILE A 149 -3.67 6.88 -8.33
CA ILE A 149 -3.11 7.91 -9.22
C ILE A 149 -2.40 8.95 -8.36
N GLY A 150 -1.16 9.24 -8.69
CA GLY A 150 -0.37 10.24 -7.99
C GLY A 150 1.12 10.06 -8.18
N ASP A 151 1.87 10.97 -7.60
CA ASP A 151 3.31 10.93 -7.61
C ASP A 151 3.82 10.17 -6.39
N VAL A 152 4.59 9.12 -6.65
CA VAL A 152 5.33 8.40 -5.61
C VAL A 152 6.70 9.00 -5.48
N LYS A 153 7.00 9.56 -4.32
CA LYS A 153 8.30 10.09 -3.98
C LYS A 153 9.05 9.12 -3.06
N ILE A 154 10.23 8.73 -3.47
CA ILE A 154 11.15 7.88 -2.71
C ILE A 154 12.31 8.75 -2.22
N ASP A 155 12.48 8.90 -0.92
CA ASP A 155 13.57 9.66 -0.31
C ASP A 155 14.68 8.69 0.13
N PHE A 156 15.92 9.04 -0.17
CA PHE A 156 17.12 8.27 0.14
C PHE A 156 17.94 8.95 1.24
N SER A 157 18.66 8.16 2.03
CA SER A 157 19.57 8.66 3.07
C SER A 157 20.78 9.39 2.49
N GLN A 158 21.16 9.12 1.23
CA GLN A 158 22.30 9.69 0.53
C GLN A 158 21.94 10.01 -0.94
N PRO A 159 22.71 10.91 -1.60
CA PRO A 159 22.54 11.21 -3.02
C PRO A 159 22.80 9.99 -3.90
N MET A 160 21.77 9.50 -4.61
CA MET A 160 21.87 8.37 -5.51
C MET A 160 22.37 8.76 -6.91
N ASP A 161 22.97 7.82 -7.60
CA ASP A 161 23.23 7.89 -9.05
C ASP A 161 21.97 7.40 -9.78
N GLY A 162 21.14 8.33 -10.26
CA GLY A 162 19.85 8.02 -10.87
C GLY A 162 19.94 7.09 -12.08
N ALA A 163 21.05 7.14 -12.83
CA ALA A 163 21.26 6.24 -13.97
C ALA A 163 21.54 4.79 -13.55
N ARG A 164 21.99 4.58 -12.31
CA ARG A 164 22.39 3.29 -11.75
C ARG A 164 21.57 2.88 -10.52
N ALA A 165 20.41 3.50 -10.35
CA ALA A 165 19.44 3.15 -9.31
C ALA A 165 18.09 2.78 -9.95
N PRO A 166 18.00 1.59 -10.60
CA PRO A 166 16.78 1.15 -11.25
C PRO A 166 15.67 0.91 -10.23
N ILE A 167 14.46 1.35 -10.57
CA ILE A 167 13.26 1.13 -9.78
C ILE A 167 12.38 0.15 -10.55
N ALA A 168 11.79 -0.82 -9.86
CA ALA A 168 10.87 -1.78 -10.47
C ALA A 168 9.49 -1.70 -9.80
N LEU A 169 8.46 -1.96 -10.60
CA LEU A 169 7.07 -2.11 -10.17
C LEU A 169 6.61 -3.53 -10.51
N ASN A 170 6.14 -4.28 -9.52
CA ASN A 170 5.74 -5.69 -9.64
C ASN A 170 6.81 -6.55 -10.34
N GLY A 171 8.08 -6.37 -9.96
CA GLY A 171 9.23 -7.09 -10.51
C GLY A 171 9.63 -6.72 -11.93
N LYS A 172 8.92 -5.80 -12.59
CA LYS A 172 9.28 -5.27 -13.92
C LYS A 172 9.94 -3.91 -13.76
N PRO A 173 11.00 -3.60 -14.53
CA PRO A 173 11.57 -2.26 -14.55
C PRO A 173 10.49 -1.21 -14.82
N TYR A 174 10.51 -0.12 -14.08
CA TYR A 174 9.61 1.00 -14.33
C TYR A 174 9.99 1.66 -15.65
N ASP A 175 9.05 1.70 -16.59
CA ASP A 175 9.25 2.03 -18.01
C ASP A 175 9.08 3.51 -18.36
N LYS A 176 8.65 4.33 -17.36
CA LYS A 176 8.46 5.77 -17.55
C LYS A 176 9.61 6.57 -16.94
N PRO A 177 9.78 7.84 -17.33
CA PRO A 177 10.82 8.70 -16.77
C PRO A 177 10.69 8.82 -15.24
N VAL A 178 11.80 8.63 -14.54
CA VAL A 178 11.94 8.90 -13.10
C VAL A 178 12.56 10.30 -12.97
N SER A 179 11.87 11.18 -12.24
CA SER A 179 12.36 12.52 -11.94
C SER A 179 13.22 12.49 -10.68
N TRP A 180 14.50 12.88 -10.80
CA TRP A 180 15.42 12.95 -9.68
C TRP A 180 15.57 14.39 -9.19
N SER A 181 15.62 14.58 -7.87
CA SER A 181 15.95 15.88 -7.27
C SER A 181 17.39 16.30 -7.62
N GLY A 182 17.67 17.61 -7.69
CA GLY A 182 19.01 18.11 -8.03
C GLY A 182 20.11 17.62 -7.09
N ASP A 183 19.79 17.42 -5.82
CA ASP A 183 20.70 16.84 -4.83
C ASP A 183 20.82 15.31 -4.94
N GLY A 184 19.98 14.66 -5.73
CA GLY A 184 19.95 13.21 -5.91
C GLY A 184 19.36 12.42 -4.74
N LYS A 185 18.78 13.10 -3.74
CA LYS A 185 18.21 12.44 -2.55
C LYS A 185 16.78 12.00 -2.68
N SER A 186 16.09 12.35 -3.76
CA SER A 186 14.73 11.88 -4.00
C SER A 186 14.54 11.46 -5.45
N ALA A 187 13.73 10.42 -5.65
CA ALA A 187 13.20 9.99 -6.94
C ALA A 187 11.68 10.14 -6.92
N THR A 188 11.10 10.69 -7.98
CA THR A 188 9.65 10.83 -8.15
C THR A 188 9.20 10.04 -9.38
N LEU A 189 8.22 9.18 -9.19
CA LEU A 189 7.56 8.37 -10.22
C LEU A 189 6.10 8.80 -10.31
N SER A 190 5.61 9.06 -11.52
CA SER A 190 4.19 9.30 -11.75
C SER A 190 3.49 7.97 -12.03
N LEU A 191 2.79 7.44 -11.04
CA LEU A 191 2.08 6.17 -11.15
C LEU A 191 0.62 6.40 -11.55
N LYS A 192 0.15 5.55 -12.45
CA LYS A 192 -1.26 5.36 -12.76
C LYS A 192 -1.56 3.88 -12.57
N LEU A 193 -2.08 3.55 -11.39
CA LEU A 193 -2.34 2.19 -10.93
C LEU A 193 -3.84 1.89 -11.05
N GLY A 194 -4.20 0.62 -11.10
CA GLY A 194 -5.60 0.20 -10.94
C GLY A 194 -6.03 0.23 -9.46
N HIS A 195 -7.33 0.33 -9.24
CA HIS A 195 -7.92 0.20 -7.90
C HIS A 195 -7.89 -1.25 -7.40
N SER A 196 -8.03 -1.43 -6.09
CA SER A 196 -8.16 -2.74 -5.43
C SER A 196 -7.05 -3.74 -5.76
N ARG A 197 -5.84 -3.26 -6.05
CA ARG A 197 -4.71 -4.10 -6.45
C ARG A 197 -3.54 -3.99 -5.52
N GLN A 198 -2.84 -5.10 -5.33
CA GLN A 198 -1.56 -5.12 -4.66
C GLN A 198 -0.45 -4.74 -5.63
N TYR A 199 0.44 -3.88 -5.18
CA TYR A 199 1.63 -3.44 -5.89
C TYR A 199 2.86 -3.60 -5.02
N GLN A 200 3.99 -3.86 -5.67
CA GLN A 200 5.29 -3.89 -5.01
C GLN A 200 6.27 -3.01 -5.77
N LEU A 201 6.81 -2.01 -5.11
CA LEU A 201 7.99 -1.27 -5.55
C LEU A 201 9.24 -1.97 -5.04
N SER A 202 10.28 -2.02 -5.85
CA SER A 202 11.58 -2.57 -5.43
C SER A 202 12.74 -1.81 -6.05
N ILE A 203 13.86 -1.79 -5.30
CA ILE A 203 15.14 -1.24 -5.74
C ILE A 203 16.21 -2.28 -5.38
N PRO A 204 16.97 -2.80 -6.35
CA PRO A 204 17.94 -3.85 -6.10
C PRO A 204 19.12 -3.35 -5.27
N GLN A 205 19.76 -4.25 -4.54
CA GLN A 205 20.98 -3.93 -3.78
C GLN A 205 22.11 -3.35 -4.65
N THR A 206 22.12 -3.65 -5.95
CA THR A 206 23.10 -3.14 -6.91
C THR A 206 22.92 -1.65 -7.26
N ALA A 207 21.81 -1.02 -6.83
CA ALA A 207 21.63 0.42 -6.97
C ALA A 207 22.67 1.17 -6.14
N VAL A 208 23.35 2.16 -6.74
CA VAL A 208 24.49 2.84 -6.12
C VAL A 208 24.22 4.33 -5.88
N ASN A 209 24.85 4.88 -4.87
CA ASN A 209 24.91 6.32 -4.65
C ASN A 209 25.94 6.98 -5.60
N ARG A 210 26.04 8.32 -5.57
CA ARG A 210 27.03 9.07 -6.38
C ARG A 210 28.49 8.72 -6.08
N LYS A 211 28.76 8.11 -4.92
CA LYS A 211 30.09 7.59 -4.53
C LYS A 211 30.32 6.13 -4.94
N GLN A 212 29.39 5.53 -5.69
CA GLN A 212 29.41 4.14 -6.13
C GLN A 212 29.23 3.11 -5.01
N ASP A 213 28.65 3.51 -3.87
CA ASP A 213 28.30 2.59 -2.79
C ASP A 213 26.94 1.96 -3.08
N PRO A 214 26.82 0.62 -3.03
CA PRO A 214 25.55 -0.06 -3.21
C PRO A 214 24.63 0.13 -2.00
N LEU A 215 23.32 -0.06 -2.21
CA LEU A 215 22.36 -0.11 -1.11
C LEU A 215 22.77 -1.15 -0.06
N ALA A 216 22.40 -0.91 1.18
CA ALA A 216 22.63 -1.84 2.29
C ALA A 216 22.04 -3.24 2.03
N ALA A 217 20.84 -3.27 1.40
CA ALA A 217 20.13 -4.48 0.98
C ALA A 217 19.19 -4.13 -0.18
N GLU A 218 18.64 -5.14 -0.83
CA GLU A 218 17.48 -4.95 -1.70
C GLU A 218 16.33 -4.34 -0.89
N TRP A 219 15.67 -3.34 -1.46
CA TRP A 219 14.51 -2.72 -0.82
C TRP A 219 13.23 -3.08 -1.55
N LYS A 220 12.19 -3.37 -0.77
CA LYS A 220 10.84 -3.68 -1.25
C LYS A 220 9.81 -2.95 -0.42
N LEU A 221 8.73 -2.50 -1.06
CA LEU A 221 7.56 -1.92 -0.43
C LEU A 221 6.32 -2.47 -1.13
N SER A 222 5.51 -3.20 -0.40
CA SER A 222 4.21 -3.69 -0.86
C SER A 222 3.09 -2.81 -0.34
N PHE A 223 2.09 -2.54 -1.15
CA PHE A 223 0.89 -1.79 -0.75
C PHE A 223 -0.29 -2.21 -1.60
N THR A 224 -1.51 -1.95 -1.10
CA THR A 224 -2.76 -2.18 -1.82
C THR A 224 -3.42 -0.84 -2.10
N THR A 225 -3.87 -0.64 -3.34
CA THR A 225 -4.60 0.57 -3.73
C THR A 225 -6.02 0.57 -3.15
N VAL A 226 -6.58 1.77 -3.03
CA VAL A 226 -7.93 1.98 -2.51
C VAL A 226 -8.97 1.20 -3.32
N ILE A 227 -10.00 0.72 -2.62
CA ILE A 227 -11.12 0.02 -3.23
C ILE A 227 -12.01 1.06 -3.91
N GLU A 228 -12.33 0.85 -5.19
CA GLU A 228 -13.29 1.65 -5.91
C GLU A 228 -14.69 1.03 -5.77
N VAL A 229 -15.68 1.86 -5.48
CA VAL A 229 -17.09 1.44 -5.37
C VAL A 229 -17.96 2.29 -6.28
N PRO A 230 -18.95 1.70 -6.96
CA PRO A 230 -19.96 2.47 -7.68
C PRO A 230 -20.81 3.24 -6.69
N SER A 231 -21.19 4.47 -7.01
CA SER A 231 -22.08 5.25 -6.17
C SER A 231 -23.00 6.16 -6.99
N GLN A 232 -24.17 6.45 -6.43
CA GLN A 232 -25.11 7.47 -6.96
C GLN A 232 -24.93 8.83 -6.26
N GLY A 233 -24.14 8.87 -5.18
CA GLY A 233 -23.89 10.08 -4.41
C GLY A 233 -22.90 11.03 -5.06
N ASP A 234 -22.81 12.22 -4.48
CA ASP A 234 -21.80 13.21 -4.84
C ASP A 234 -20.41 12.73 -4.38
N PRO A 235 -19.45 12.53 -5.29
CA PRO A 235 -18.08 12.13 -4.97
C PRO A 235 -17.39 13.00 -3.92
N ALA A 236 -17.73 14.30 -3.86
CA ALA A 236 -17.18 15.21 -2.86
C ALA A 236 -17.70 14.95 -1.44
N ARG A 237 -18.80 14.21 -1.30
CA ARG A 237 -19.45 13.90 -0.03
C ARG A 237 -19.08 12.53 0.52
N ILE A 238 -18.52 11.64 -0.29
CA ILE A 238 -18.00 10.36 0.18
C ILE A 238 -16.67 10.67 0.84
N GLY A 239 -16.83 11.22 1.99
CA GLY A 239 -15.73 11.72 2.75
C GLY A 239 -15.06 10.63 3.57
N ALA A 240 -13.98 11.03 4.13
CA ALA A 240 -12.99 10.44 4.99
C ALA A 240 -13.42 9.34 6.00
N SER A 241 -14.68 8.97 6.13
CA SER A 241 -15.14 7.88 7.00
C SER A 241 -15.63 6.64 6.26
N GLY A 242 -15.81 6.69 4.95
CA GLY A 242 -15.99 5.58 4.00
C GLY A 242 -16.92 4.40 4.36
N ALA A 243 -17.36 4.27 5.60
CA ALA A 243 -18.17 3.15 6.05
C ALA A 243 -19.59 3.25 5.47
N PRO A 244 -20.06 2.25 4.70
CA PRO A 244 -21.41 2.28 4.17
C PRO A 244 -22.44 2.00 5.26
N THR A 245 -23.66 2.47 5.03
CA THR A 245 -24.85 2.00 5.73
C THR A 245 -25.50 0.88 4.92
N ILE A 246 -25.76 -0.27 5.54
CA ILE A 246 -26.36 -1.43 4.90
C ILE A 246 -27.68 -1.75 5.61
N ILE A 247 -28.77 -1.88 4.87
CA ILE A 247 -30.09 -2.13 5.40
C ILE A 247 -30.66 -3.42 4.83
N GLN A 248 -31.15 -4.30 5.73
CA GLN A 248 -31.80 -5.54 5.35
C GLN A 248 -33.26 -5.25 4.97
N ILE A 249 -33.59 -5.31 3.69
CA ILE A 249 -34.93 -5.03 3.17
C ILE A 249 -35.64 -6.32 2.78
N GLU A 250 -36.91 -6.40 3.14
CA GLU A 250 -37.78 -7.49 2.80
C GLU A 250 -38.18 -7.48 1.32
N ASN A 251 -38.31 -8.67 0.70
CA ASN A 251 -38.74 -8.78 -0.68
C ASN A 251 -39.92 -9.76 -0.89
N SER A 252 -40.65 -10.12 0.17
CA SER A 252 -41.93 -10.83 0.00
C SER A 252 -42.95 -9.96 -0.76
N ILE A 253 -43.95 -10.59 -1.38
CA ILE A 253 -44.95 -9.88 -2.16
C ILE A 253 -45.73 -8.85 -1.32
N ASP A 254 -45.99 -9.17 -0.05
CA ASP A 254 -46.70 -8.31 0.90
C ASP A 254 -45.90 -7.11 1.40
N ALA A 255 -44.57 -7.14 1.20
CA ALA A 255 -43.70 -6.05 1.54
C ALA A 255 -43.55 -5.01 0.42
N ARG A 256 -44.07 -5.29 -0.76
CA ARG A 256 -43.92 -4.42 -1.94
C ARG A 256 -45.04 -3.38 -2.03
N PRO A 257 -44.76 -2.17 -2.56
CA PRO A 257 -43.47 -1.65 -2.99
C PRO A 257 -42.57 -1.28 -1.79
N GLN A 258 -41.28 -1.51 -1.95
CA GLN A 258 -40.28 -1.09 -0.97
C GLN A 258 -39.98 0.40 -1.13
N ALA A 259 -39.24 0.98 -0.15
CA ALA A 259 -38.78 2.36 -0.17
C ALA A 259 -37.27 2.42 -0.03
N GLY A 260 -36.64 3.37 -0.71
CA GLY A 260 -35.23 3.68 -0.59
C GLY A 260 -34.29 2.96 -1.56
N MET A 261 -34.69 1.83 -2.14
CA MET A 261 -33.79 1.00 -2.95
C MET A 261 -33.27 1.69 -4.20
N GLN A 262 -34.09 2.49 -4.88
CA GLN A 262 -33.65 3.19 -6.10
C GLN A 262 -32.53 4.19 -5.85
N GLN A 263 -32.42 4.72 -4.66
CA GLN A 263 -31.39 5.66 -4.25
C GLN A 263 -30.14 4.96 -3.68
N ALA A 264 -30.13 3.64 -3.61
CA ALA A 264 -28.98 2.89 -3.12
C ALA A 264 -27.82 2.90 -4.13
N ASP A 265 -26.61 2.73 -3.64
CA ASP A 265 -25.42 2.56 -4.47
C ASP A 265 -25.30 1.12 -4.96
N MET A 266 -25.62 0.15 -4.06
CA MET A 266 -25.57 -1.27 -4.39
C MET A 266 -26.68 -2.03 -3.67
N VAL A 267 -27.20 -3.08 -4.30
CA VAL A 267 -28.17 -4.01 -3.73
C VAL A 267 -27.66 -5.43 -3.93
N TYR A 268 -27.52 -6.19 -2.83
CA TYR A 268 -27.35 -7.64 -2.89
C TYR A 268 -28.69 -8.32 -2.77
N GLU A 269 -29.04 -9.19 -3.72
CA GLU A 269 -30.22 -10.02 -3.69
C GLU A 269 -29.81 -11.50 -3.59
N TYR A 270 -30.40 -12.21 -2.65
CA TYR A 270 -30.09 -13.59 -2.33
C TYR A 270 -31.30 -14.30 -1.72
N ILE A 271 -31.36 -15.61 -1.89
CA ILE A 271 -32.44 -16.42 -1.28
C ILE A 271 -32.25 -16.50 0.24
N SER A 272 -33.35 -16.32 0.94
CA SER A 272 -33.47 -16.52 2.38
C SER A 272 -34.36 -17.73 2.67
N GLU A 273 -35.09 -17.74 3.80
CA GLU A 273 -36.00 -18.83 4.13
C GLU A 273 -37.18 -18.90 3.15
N GLY A 274 -37.65 -20.13 2.88
CA GLY A 274 -38.82 -20.39 2.05
C GLY A 274 -38.67 -19.96 0.59
N SER A 275 -37.45 -19.97 0.08
CA SER A 275 -37.12 -19.52 -1.27
C SER A 275 -37.52 -18.06 -1.57
N ILE A 276 -37.66 -17.22 -0.53
CA ILE A 276 -37.99 -15.80 -0.69
C ILE A 276 -36.71 -15.00 -0.81
N PRO A 277 -36.52 -14.22 -1.90
CA PRO A 277 -35.38 -13.32 -2.02
C PRO A 277 -35.38 -12.26 -0.92
N ARG A 278 -34.19 -11.92 -0.42
CA ARG A 278 -33.94 -10.84 0.53
C ARG A 278 -32.97 -9.85 -0.08
N LEU A 279 -33.02 -8.59 0.37
CA LEU A 279 -32.21 -7.52 -0.15
C LEU A 279 -31.34 -6.94 0.96
N SER A 280 -30.01 -6.85 0.72
CA SER A 280 -29.10 -6.03 1.51
C SER A 280 -28.75 -4.79 0.69
N VAL A 281 -29.23 -3.65 1.13
CA VAL A 281 -29.17 -2.39 0.39
C VAL A 281 -28.07 -1.52 0.98
N VAL A 282 -27.11 -1.09 0.16
CA VAL A 282 -25.86 -0.43 0.58
C VAL A 282 -25.88 1.02 0.12
N TYR A 283 -25.50 1.92 1.05
CA TYR A 283 -25.39 3.36 0.79
C TYR A 283 -24.03 3.86 1.28
N TRP A 284 -23.28 4.50 0.40
CA TRP A 284 -22.09 5.28 0.75
C TRP A 284 -22.37 6.78 0.91
N HIS A 285 -23.61 7.21 0.70
CA HIS A 285 -24.09 8.57 0.84
C HIS A 285 -25.25 8.66 1.84
N PRO A 286 -25.75 9.85 2.20
CA PRO A 286 -26.92 10.00 3.08
C PRO A 286 -28.15 9.27 2.51
N LEU A 287 -28.88 8.60 3.40
CA LEU A 287 -30.05 7.81 3.04
C LEU A 287 -31.21 8.69 2.61
N PRO A 288 -32.13 8.19 1.75
CA PRO A 288 -33.40 8.83 1.48
C PRO A 288 -34.29 8.87 2.75
N ASP A 289 -35.28 9.75 2.76
CA ASP A 289 -36.12 9.98 3.95
C ASP A 289 -36.82 8.72 4.48
N LEU A 290 -37.20 7.82 3.56
CA LEU A 290 -37.92 6.60 3.88
C LEU A 290 -37.18 5.38 3.33
N VAL A 291 -36.92 4.40 4.21
CA VAL A 291 -36.27 3.13 3.85
C VAL A 291 -37.00 1.95 4.49
N GLY A 292 -37.22 0.89 3.74
CA GLY A 292 -37.82 -0.36 4.21
C GLY A 292 -38.79 -1.01 3.24
N PRO A 293 -39.59 -2.01 3.68
CA PRO A 293 -39.63 -2.56 5.05
C PRO A 293 -38.36 -3.29 5.43
N VAL A 294 -37.92 -3.05 6.66
CA VAL A 294 -36.70 -3.66 7.22
C VAL A 294 -37.02 -5.06 7.74
N ARG A 295 -36.11 -5.98 7.52
CA ARG A 295 -36.28 -7.39 7.87
C ARG A 295 -35.08 -7.96 8.62
N SER A 296 -35.22 -9.23 9.00
CA SER A 296 -34.31 -9.93 9.89
C SER A 296 -32.88 -10.06 9.35
N CYS A 297 -31.91 -9.92 10.25
CA CYS A 297 -30.53 -10.30 10.02
C CYS A 297 -30.39 -11.80 9.68
N ARG A 298 -29.41 -12.14 8.87
CA ARG A 298 -29.03 -13.52 8.51
C ARG A 298 -27.50 -13.67 8.58
N LEU A 299 -26.97 -14.86 8.37
CA LEU A 299 -25.52 -15.07 8.33
C LEU A 299 -24.83 -14.18 7.29
N ILE A 300 -25.45 -13.99 6.13
CA ILE A 300 -24.91 -13.10 5.09
C ILE A 300 -24.79 -11.65 5.59
N THR A 301 -25.67 -11.19 6.48
CA THR A 301 -25.59 -9.86 7.09
C THR A 301 -24.27 -9.68 7.83
N ILE A 302 -23.83 -10.71 8.53
CA ILE A 302 -22.55 -10.70 9.25
C ILE A 302 -21.38 -10.69 8.28
N ARG A 303 -21.46 -11.47 7.18
CA ARG A 303 -20.43 -11.50 6.14
C ARG A 303 -20.29 -10.13 5.47
N LEU A 304 -21.39 -9.45 5.18
CA LEU A 304 -21.39 -8.10 4.64
C LEU A 304 -20.82 -7.07 5.63
N GLU A 305 -21.08 -7.24 6.95
CA GLU A 305 -20.47 -6.40 7.98
C GLU A 305 -18.95 -6.54 7.99
N ILE A 306 -18.45 -7.76 7.97
CA ILE A 306 -17.02 -8.06 7.94
C ILE A 306 -16.40 -7.47 6.67
N MET A 307 -17.01 -7.73 5.52
CA MET A 307 -16.54 -7.32 4.20
C MET A 307 -16.45 -5.79 4.07
N TYR A 308 -17.52 -5.09 4.45
CA TYR A 308 -17.63 -3.64 4.23
C TYR A 308 -17.21 -2.81 5.44
N ARG A 309 -17.11 -3.42 6.63
CA ARG A 309 -16.96 -2.71 7.90
C ARG A 309 -17.96 -1.55 8.03
N GLY A 310 -19.14 -1.76 7.45
CA GLY A 310 -20.22 -0.80 7.41
C GLY A 310 -21.17 -0.96 8.58
N MET A 311 -22.07 0.01 8.77
CA MET A 311 -23.14 -0.07 9.77
C MET A 311 -24.33 -0.81 9.18
N ILE A 312 -24.72 -1.94 9.77
CA ILE A 312 -25.82 -2.77 9.29
C ILE A 312 -27.04 -2.65 10.18
N TYR A 313 -28.20 -2.47 9.56
CA TYR A 313 -29.50 -2.34 10.20
C TYR A 313 -30.45 -3.46 9.77
N CYS A 314 -31.06 -4.12 10.74
CA CYS A 314 -32.03 -5.20 10.54
C CYS A 314 -33.11 -5.21 11.63
N SER A 315 -34.21 -5.89 11.40
CA SER A 315 -35.30 -6.06 12.36
C SER A 315 -35.58 -7.54 12.58
N GLY A 316 -35.26 -8.03 13.78
CA GLY A 316 -35.33 -9.46 14.13
C GLY A 316 -34.15 -10.29 13.59
N ALA A 317 -34.09 -11.52 14.08
CA ALA A 317 -33.17 -12.56 13.61
C ALA A 317 -33.62 -13.91 14.17
N ASN A 318 -33.06 -15.04 13.73
CA ASN A 318 -33.12 -16.29 14.47
C ASN A 318 -32.21 -16.23 15.73
N ASP A 319 -32.37 -17.16 16.66
CA ASP A 319 -31.67 -17.11 17.96
C ASP A 319 -30.14 -17.15 17.80
N TYR A 320 -29.64 -17.92 16.85
CA TYR A 320 -28.21 -18.00 16.57
C TYR A 320 -27.62 -16.67 16.06
N VAL A 321 -28.24 -16.09 15.04
CA VAL A 321 -27.80 -14.79 14.47
C VAL A 321 -27.99 -13.68 15.50
N LEU A 322 -29.09 -13.71 16.29
CA LEU A 322 -29.32 -12.74 17.37
C LEU A 322 -28.21 -12.80 18.43
N GLY A 323 -27.75 -14.00 18.78
CA GLY A 323 -26.58 -14.19 19.65
C GLY A 323 -25.26 -13.65 19.05
N LEU A 324 -25.14 -13.60 17.72
CA LEU A 324 -24.00 -13.00 17.06
C LEU A 324 -24.04 -11.47 16.98
N VAL A 325 -25.23 -10.85 16.93
CA VAL A 325 -25.41 -9.38 16.85
C VAL A 325 -24.59 -8.64 17.91
N TRP A 326 -24.50 -9.19 19.12
CA TRP A 326 -23.73 -8.58 20.21
C TRP A 326 -22.22 -8.65 20.02
N LYS A 327 -21.73 -9.60 19.21
CA LYS A 327 -20.30 -9.79 18.91
C LYS A 327 -19.80 -8.85 17.82
N TYR A 328 -20.70 -8.37 16.96
CA TYR A 328 -20.38 -7.49 15.84
C TYR A 328 -20.82 -6.06 16.13
N PRO A 329 -19.88 -5.15 16.42
CA PRO A 329 -20.19 -3.81 16.95
C PRO A 329 -20.96 -2.93 15.95
N ASN A 330 -20.82 -3.19 14.66
CA ASN A 330 -21.45 -2.40 13.61
C ASN A 330 -22.82 -2.97 13.17
N LEU A 331 -23.33 -3.99 13.86
CA LEU A 331 -24.61 -4.62 13.55
C LEU A 331 -25.68 -4.15 14.51
N VAL A 332 -26.72 -3.47 14.02
CA VAL A 332 -27.82 -2.88 14.78
C VAL A 332 -29.12 -3.62 14.47
N ASN A 333 -29.64 -4.31 15.45
CA ASN A 333 -30.98 -4.88 15.41
C ASN A 333 -31.96 -3.94 16.13
N ASP A 334 -33.22 -3.88 15.70
CA ASP A 334 -34.25 -3.05 16.30
C ASP A 334 -34.48 -3.34 17.81
N TYR A 335 -34.10 -4.53 18.26
CA TYR A 335 -34.14 -4.92 19.69
C TYR A 335 -32.83 -4.64 20.42
N SER A 336 -31.83 -4.02 19.77
CA SER A 336 -30.51 -3.85 20.36
C SER A 336 -30.00 -2.42 20.30
N ARG A 337 -29.00 -2.10 21.15
CA ARG A 337 -28.13 -0.92 21.06
C ARG A 337 -28.80 0.46 21.13
N GLY A 338 -30.03 0.58 21.61
CA GLY A 338 -30.65 1.89 21.85
C GLY A 338 -31.02 2.67 20.61
N ALA A 339 -31.10 2.01 19.43
CA ALA A 339 -31.47 2.64 18.16
C ALA A 339 -33.01 2.84 18.02
N GLY A 340 -33.75 3.01 19.11
CA GLY A 340 -35.20 3.02 19.11
C GLY A 340 -35.88 4.14 18.32
N ASN A 341 -35.15 5.23 18.02
CA ASN A 341 -35.66 6.31 17.16
C ASN A 341 -35.36 6.11 15.69
N VAL A 342 -34.61 5.08 15.34
CA VAL A 342 -34.23 4.76 13.95
C VAL A 342 -35.33 3.95 13.29
N PHE A 343 -35.92 3.02 14.01
CA PHE A 343 -36.97 2.12 13.53
C PHE A 343 -38.36 2.59 14.00
N TYR A 344 -39.36 2.41 13.15
CA TYR A 344 -40.76 2.58 13.49
C TYR A 344 -41.64 1.59 12.76
N ARG A 345 -42.88 1.38 13.20
CA ARG A 345 -43.88 0.57 12.53
C ARG A 345 -44.90 1.46 11.82
N ASP A 346 -44.95 1.33 10.50
CA ASP A 346 -45.96 1.97 9.67
C ASP A 346 -47.26 1.10 9.69
N ASN A 347 -48.11 1.33 10.64
CA ASN A 347 -49.38 0.64 10.73
C ASN A 347 -50.48 1.29 9.89
N ASN A 348 -50.20 2.40 9.20
CA ASN A 348 -51.17 3.12 8.37
C ASN A 348 -51.23 2.57 6.97
N THR A 349 -50.09 2.22 6.40
CA THR A 349 -50.00 1.76 5.00
C THR A 349 -49.61 0.30 4.88
N ARG A 350 -49.19 -0.34 5.95
CA ARG A 350 -48.67 -1.71 6.01
C ARG A 350 -49.17 -2.47 7.22
N PHE A 351 -49.11 -3.80 7.15
CA PHE A 351 -49.44 -4.68 8.27
C PHE A 351 -48.23 -5.49 8.77
N ALA A 352 -48.29 -5.89 10.02
CA ALA A 352 -47.22 -6.73 10.58
C ALA A 352 -47.21 -8.13 9.90
N PRO A 353 -46.02 -8.69 9.67
CA PRO A 353 -44.68 -8.25 10.03
C PRO A 353 -43.99 -7.37 8.99
N HIS A 354 -44.69 -6.90 7.95
CA HIS A 354 -44.16 -6.21 6.76
C HIS A 354 -44.11 -4.67 6.89
N ASN A 355 -44.08 -4.17 8.11
CA ASN A 355 -44.32 -2.75 8.42
C ASN A 355 -43.22 -2.05 9.22
N VAL A 356 -42.05 -2.67 9.38
CA VAL A 356 -40.91 -1.99 10.04
C VAL A 356 -40.19 -1.11 9.02
N MET A 357 -40.20 0.19 9.28
CA MET A 357 -39.62 1.20 8.42
C MET A 357 -38.55 2.00 9.16
N MET A 358 -37.77 2.75 8.43
CA MET A 358 -36.70 3.61 8.99
C MET A 358 -36.80 5.02 8.41
N HIS A 359 -36.52 6.02 9.27
CA HIS A 359 -36.28 7.39 8.82
C HIS A 359 -34.81 7.57 8.47
N GLY A 360 -34.48 7.86 7.20
CA GLY A 360 -33.11 7.93 6.72
C GLY A 360 -32.25 8.95 7.46
N ASN A 361 -32.82 10.12 7.83
CA ASN A 361 -32.09 11.13 8.61
C ASN A 361 -31.70 10.62 10.01
N ASN A 362 -32.57 9.82 10.66
CA ASN A 362 -32.29 9.25 11.96
C ASN A 362 -31.19 8.18 11.85
N VAL A 363 -31.24 7.36 10.80
CA VAL A 363 -30.17 6.38 10.50
C VAL A 363 -28.83 7.09 10.29
N THR A 364 -28.80 8.10 9.44
CA THR A 364 -27.59 8.88 9.15
C THR A 364 -27.01 9.50 10.42
N THR A 365 -27.87 10.13 11.24
CA THR A 365 -27.45 10.73 12.51
C THR A 365 -26.92 9.69 13.49
N TYR A 366 -27.61 8.57 13.65
CA TYR A 366 -27.17 7.49 14.54
C TYR A 366 -25.85 6.90 14.08
N THR A 367 -25.70 6.61 12.75
CA THR A 367 -24.45 6.08 12.18
C THR A 367 -23.28 7.03 12.42
N ALA A 368 -23.46 8.33 12.24
CA ALA A 368 -22.41 9.33 12.44
C ALA A 368 -21.94 9.42 13.92
N GLN A 369 -22.79 9.04 14.87
CA GLN A 369 -22.43 9.00 16.28
C GLN A 369 -21.61 7.76 16.66
N GLN A 370 -21.60 6.74 15.80
CA GLN A 370 -20.85 5.52 16.06
C GLN A 370 -19.39 5.68 15.59
N LYS A 371 -18.44 5.22 16.42
CA LYS A 371 -17.01 5.21 16.06
C LYS A 371 -16.70 3.93 15.30
N ILE A 372 -16.94 3.92 14.00
CA ILE A 372 -16.69 2.77 13.13
C ILE A 372 -15.28 2.88 12.56
N GLY A 373 -14.49 1.80 12.68
CA GLY A 373 -13.21 1.66 11.99
C GLY A 373 -13.45 1.33 10.51
N ALA A 374 -13.67 2.38 9.71
CA ALA A 374 -14.01 2.23 8.31
C ALA A 374 -12.84 1.85 7.42
N LEU A 375 -13.10 1.09 6.35
CA LEU A 375 -12.24 1.03 5.18
C LEU A 375 -12.35 2.34 4.38
N TYR A 376 -11.28 2.70 3.70
CA TYR A 376 -11.31 3.78 2.74
C TYR A 376 -11.85 3.25 1.41
N TYR A 377 -12.88 3.92 0.88
CA TYR A 377 -13.43 3.67 -0.44
C TYR A 377 -13.19 4.89 -1.32
N ASP A 378 -12.86 4.66 -2.59
CA ASP A 378 -12.91 5.69 -3.62
C ASP A 378 -14.17 5.48 -4.45
N ILE A 379 -14.74 6.56 -4.98
CA ILE A 379 -15.91 6.44 -5.83
C ILE A 379 -15.44 6.24 -7.25
N ALA A 380 -16.08 5.29 -7.91
CA ALA A 380 -15.89 5.09 -9.33
C ALA A 380 -16.01 6.43 -10.06
N SER A 381 -14.98 6.83 -10.75
CA SER A 381 -15.07 7.92 -11.71
C SER A 381 -16.14 7.51 -12.74
N LYS A 382 -16.93 8.46 -13.25
CA LYS A 382 -17.75 8.18 -14.44
C LYS A 382 -16.85 7.45 -15.43
N HIS A 383 -17.26 6.24 -15.84
CA HIS A 383 -16.51 5.55 -16.86
C HIS A 383 -16.36 6.51 -18.03
N PRO A 384 -15.14 6.84 -18.47
CA PRO A 384 -14.99 7.71 -19.64
C PRO A 384 -15.77 7.08 -20.77
N ASP A 385 -16.44 7.87 -21.60
CA ASP A 385 -17.36 7.55 -22.70
C ASP A 385 -17.04 6.31 -23.59
N GLY A 386 -16.46 5.27 -23.00
CA GLY A 386 -16.19 3.96 -23.59
C GLY A 386 -17.39 3.04 -23.37
N THR A 387 -17.95 2.49 -24.43
CA THR A 387 -18.90 1.40 -24.33
C THR A 387 -18.18 0.13 -23.89
N PHE A 388 -18.73 -0.58 -22.92
CA PHE A 388 -18.32 -1.95 -22.66
C PHE A 388 -18.60 -2.80 -23.91
N THR A 389 -17.67 -3.72 -24.19
CA THR A 389 -17.83 -4.70 -25.28
C THR A 389 -18.09 -6.07 -24.67
N GLY A 390 -19.08 -6.76 -25.16
CA GLY A 390 -19.48 -8.09 -24.71
C GLY A 390 -20.56 -8.65 -25.62
N ASP A 391 -21.10 -9.81 -25.26
CA ASP A 391 -22.20 -10.42 -25.99
C ASP A 391 -23.50 -9.64 -25.73
N PRO A 392 -24.40 -9.50 -26.72
CA PRO A 392 -25.67 -8.79 -26.52
C PRO A 392 -26.52 -9.41 -25.41
N ALA A 393 -26.97 -8.58 -24.49
CA ALA A 393 -27.76 -9.00 -23.33
C ALA A 393 -28.93 -8.02 -23.07
N PRO A 394 -29.92 -7.95 -23.97
CA PRO A 394 -31.07 -7.07 -23.82
C PRO A 394 -32.01 -7.49 -22.68
N GLN A 395 -31.90 -8.71 -22.20
CA GLN A 395 -32.72 -9.27 -21.13
C GLN A 395 -31.88 -10.18 -20.23
N ILE A 396 -32.15 -10.13 -18.91
CA ILE A 396 -31.50 -10.99 -17.92
C ILE A 396 -32.60 -11.69 -17.13
N SER A 397 -32.58 -13.01 -17.08
CA SER A 397 -33.49 -13.80 -16.26
C SER A 397 -32.77 -14.44 -15.10
N VAL A 398 -33.27 -14.25 -13.87
CA VAL A 398 -32.79 -14.88 -12.64
C VAL A 398 -33.95 -15.60 -11.98
N PRO A 399 -34.29 -16.82 -12.48
CA PRO A 399 -35.53 -17.54 -12.08
C PRO A 399 -35.62 -17.81 -10.58
N ASP A 400 -34.53 -18.21 -9.94
CA ASP A 400 -34.51 -18.50 -8.49
C ASP A 400 -34.89 -17.29 -7.64
N HIS A 401 -34.61 -16.08 -8.12
CA HIS A 401 -35.03 -14.84 -7.50
C HIS A 401 -36.38 -14.31 -8.01
N GLY A 402 -37.00 -14.96 -9.00
CA GLY A 402 -38.18 -14.45 -9.67
C GLY A 402 -37.95 -13.15 -10.43
N ALA A 403 -36.69 -12.82 -10.73
CA ALA A 403 -36.28 -11.54 -11.28
C ALA A 403 -36.10 -11.60 -12.80
N LEU A 404 -36.61 -10.56 -13.48
CA LEU A 404 -36.39 -10.31 -14.89
C LEU A 404 -35.96 -8.86 -15.09
N TRP A 405 -34.87 -8.67 -15.81
CA TRP A 405 -34.38 -7.34 -16.18
C TRP A 405 -34.48 -7.14 -17.68
N GLN A 406 -34.86 -5.95 -18.10
CA GLN A 406 -34.96 -5.55 -19.49
C GLN A 406 -34.16 -4.28 -19.71
N TYR A 407 -33.25 -4.32 -20.68
CA TYR A 407 -32.44 -3.18 -21.05
C TYR A 407 -33.23 -2.16 -21.84
N ASP A 408 -33.15 -0.91 -21.49
CA ASP A 408 -33.63 0.23 -22.24
C ASP A 408 -32.47 1.02 -22.81
N ALA A 409 -32.32 0.99 -24.13
CA ALA A 409 -31.20 1.62 -24.82
C ALA A 409 -31.23 3.17 -24.75
N ALA A 410 -32.42 3.77 -24.53
CA ALA A 410 -32.55 5.22 -24.45
C ALA A 410 -31.98 5.76 -23.12
N SER A 411 -32.31 5.11 -22.00
CA SER A 411 -31.79 5.48 -20.67
C SER A 411 -30.48 4.79 -20.33
N LYS A 412 -30.07 3.77 -21.08
CA LYS A 412 -28.94 2.87 -20.78
C LYS A 412 -29.05 2.23 -19.39
N GLN A 413 -30.25 1.76 -19.04
CA GLN A 413 -30.56 1.15 -17.74
C GLN A 413 -31.25 -0.19 -17.94
N TYR A 414 -31.10 -1.09 -16.97
CA TYR A 414 -31.85 -2.32 -16.85
C TYR A 414 -33.04 -2.11 -15.91
N PHE A 415 -34.28 -2.34 -16.38
CA PHE A 415 -35.53 -2.20 -15.62
C PHE A 415 -35.98 -3.52 -15.03
N LYS A 416 -36.20 -3.56 -13.72
CA LYS A 416 -36.57 -4.78 -12.97
C LYS A 416 -38.05 -5.11 -13.06
N SER A 417 -38.36 -6.39 -13.23
CA SER A 417 -39.63 -7.03 -12.91
C SER A 417 -39.37 -8.12 -11.86
N GLN A 418 -40.35 -8.38 -11.01
CA GLN A 418 -40.30 -9.38 -9.96
C GLN A 418 -41.60 -10.19 -9.95
N ASP A 419 -41.49 -11.50 -10.02
CA ASP A 419 -42.65 -12.43 -10.06
C ASP A 419 -43.68 -12.02 -11.14
N GLY A 420 -43.20 -11.71 -12.33
CA GLY A 420 -44.00 -11.32 -13.49
C GLY A 420 -44.62 -9.91 -13.44
N ARG A 421 -44.30 -9.10 -12.41
CA ARG A 421 -44.80 -7.72 -12.23
C ARG A 421 -43.67 -6.71 -12.24
N GLN A 422 -43.97 -5.47 -12.67
CA GLN A 422 -43.00 -4.39 -12.52
C GLN A 422 -42.58 -4.23 -11.05
N PHE A 423 -41.28 -4.21 -10.81
CA PHE A 423 -40.76 -4.00 -9.49
C PHE A 423 -40.60 -2.51 -9.23
N THR A 424 -41.33 -1.99 -8.25
CA THR A 424 -41.43 -0.54 -8.01
C THR A 424 -40.90 -0.16 -6.62
N ASN A 425 -40.42 1.06 -6.52
CA ASN A 425 -39.96 1.70 -5.27
C ASN A 425 -40.84 2.92 -4.98
N VAL A 426 -41.21 3.10 -3.71
CA VAL A 426 -42.04 4.22 -3.27
C VAL A 426 -41.39 5.56 -3.67
N GLY A 427 -42.18 6.41 -4.33
CA GLY A 427 -41.77 7.76 -4.70
C GLY A 427 -40.89 7.87 -5.97
N THR A 428 -40.28 6.78 -6.45
CA THR A 428 -39.37 6.82 -7.62
C THR A 428 -39.85 5.98 -8.81
N GLY A 429 -40.89 5.17 -8.61
CA GLY A 429 -41.45 4.35 -9.69
C GLY A 429 -40.73 3.02 -9.91
N ARG A 430 -40.59 2.58 -11.17
CA ARG A 430 -39.98 1.29 -11.50
C ARG A 430 -38.49 1.29 -11.19
N VAL A 431 -38.04 0.26 -10.46
CA VAL A 431 -36.62 0.08 -10.12
C VAL A 431 -35.83 -0.24 -11.39
N HIS A 432 -34.71 0.44 -11.51
CA HIS A 432 -33.74 0.25 -12.57
C HIS A 432 -32.31 0.34 -12.05
N ALA A 433 -31.40 -0.36 -12.71
CA ALA A 433 -29.99 -0.39 -12.35
C ALA A 433 -29.11 -0.05 -13.55
N LYS A 434 -27.97 0.60 -13.30
CA LYS A 434 -26.95 0.86 -14.31
C LYS A 434 -26.19 -0.41 -14.64
N THR A 435 -25.90 -1.21 -13.61
CA THR A 435 -25.18 -2.47 -13.73
C THR A 435 -25.96 -3.55 -12.98
N VAL A 436 -26.11 -4.72 -13.59
CA VAL A 436 -26.61 -5.94 -12.95
C VAL A 436 -25.50 -6.95 -12.96
N ILE A 437 -25.21 -7.58 -11.82
CA ILE A 437 -24.18 -8.60 -11.67
C ILE A 437 -24.84 -9.88 -11.18
N VAL A 438 -24.46 -10.99 -11.77
CA VAL A 438 -24.81 -12.33 -11.28
C VAL A 438 -23.53 -12.99 -10.81
N GLU A 439 -23.41 -13.18 -9.51
CA GLU A 439 -22.30 -13.90 -8.89
C GLU A 439 -22.68 -15.35 -8.63
N TYR A 440 -21.87 -16.27 -9.15
CA TYR A 440 -21.99 -17.71 -8.88
C TYR A 440 -21.15 -18.05 -7.67
N VAL A 441 -21.82 -18.31 -6.56
CA VAL A 441 -21.18 -18.54 -5.26
C VAL A 441 -21.51 -19.95 -4.76
N ASN A 442 -20.62 -20.52 -3.97
CA ASN A 442 -20.95 -21.74 -3.26
C ASN A 442 -22.05 -21.44 -2.25
N SER A 443 -23.17 -22.12 -2.34
CA SER A 443 -24.23 -22.02 -1.36
C SER A 443 -24.63 -23.40 -0.85
N PHE A 444 -25.09 -23.43 0.38
CA PHE A 444 -25.58 -24.64 1.02
C PHE A 444 -26.76 -24.32 1.93
N LEU A 445 -27.70 -25.24 2.05
CA LEU A 445 -28.77 -25.11 2.99
C LEU A 445 -28.22 -25.33 4.41
N ASP A 446 -28.28 -24.31 5.26
CA ASP A 446 -27.91 -24.44 6.66
C ASP A 446 -29.02 -25.19 7.41
N THR A 447 -28.81 -26.48 7.58
CA THR A 447 -29.76 -27.39 8.22
C THR A 447 -29.62 -27.44 9.76
N ASN A 448 -28.78 -26.59 10.35
CA ASN A 448 -28.69 -26.48 11.80
C ASN A 448 -30.02 -25.95 12.38
N PRO A 449 -30.72 -26.71 13.24
CA PRO A 449 -31.98 -26.26 13.83
C PRO A 449 -31.90 -24.92 14.56
N ALA A 450 -30.73 -24.59 15.14
CA ALA A 450 -30.51 -23.31 15.80
C ALA A 450 -30.54 -22.11 14.83
N ASN A 451 -30.31 -22.36 13.53
CA ASN A 451 -30.31 -21.36 12.47
C ASN A 451 -31.62 -21.35 11.68
N SER A 452 -32.57 -22.23 12.01
CA SER A 452 -33.89 -22.25 11.36
C SER A 452 -34.81 -21.15 11.92
N PHE A 453 -35.75 -20.74 11.08
CA PHE A 453 -36.84 -19.85 11.50
C PHE A 453 -38.17 -20.59 11.24
N HIS A 454 -38.91 -20.92 12.26
CA HIS A 454 -40.14 -21.71 12.20
C HIS A 454 -40.02 -23.01 11.40
N GLY A 455 -38.83 -23.68 11.48
CA GLY A 455 -38.54 -24.91 10.74
C GLY A 455 -38.09 -24.71 9.29
N TYR A 456 -38.01 -23.48 8.82
CA TYR A 456 -37.41 -23.17 7.52
C TYR A 456 -35.93 -22.88 7.68
N PHE A 457 -35.12 -23.60 6.92
CA PHE A 457 -33.68 -23.40 6.90
C PHE A 457 -33.29 -22.26 5.96
N THR A 458 -32.18 -21.57 6.31
CA THR A 458 -31.64 -20.45 5.54
C THR A 458 -30.56 -20.95 4.57
N GLU A 459 -30.55 -20.43 3.36
CA GLU A 459 -29.40 -20.61 2.48
C GLU A 459 -28.22 -19.77 2.96
N ALA A 460 -27.06 -20.41 3.12
CA ALA A 460 -25.80 -19.79 3.48
C ALA A 460 -24.92 -19.67 2.23
N TYR A 461 -24.25 -18.54 2.09
CA TYR A 461 -23.42 -18.21 0.93
C TYR A 461 -21.95 -18.08 1.33
N GLU A 462 -21.06 -18.73 0.58
CA GLU A 462 -19.61 -18.53 0.73
C GLU A 462 -19.16 -17.40 -0.19
N LEU A 463 -18.81 -16.26 0.42
CA LEU A 463 -18.41 -15.07 -0.33
C LEU A 463 -16.88 -14.90 -0.42
N THR A 464 -16.09 -15.83 0.14
CA THR A 464 -14.63 -15.75 0.13
C THR A 464 -14.06 -16.71 -0.89
N GLY A 465 -13.05 -16.30 -1.64
CA GLY A 465 -12.41 -17.07 -2.70
C GLY A 465 -12.58 -16.47 -4.08
N ASP A 466 -12.77 -17.31 -5.06
CA ASP A 466 -12.92 -16.95 -6.48
C ASP A 466 -14.11 -17.68 -7.08
N GLY A 467 -14.81 -17.05 -8.02
CA GLY A 467 -15.89 -17.68 -8.75
C GLY A 467 -16.26 -16.90 -10.00
N LYS A 468 -17.18 -17.45 -10.78
CA LYS A 468 -17.66 -16.81 -11.99
C LYS A 468 -18.60 -15.66 -11.66
N ALA A 469 -18.59 -14.61 -12.48
CA ALA A 469 -19.57 -13.54 -12.47
C ALA A 469 -19.93 -13.14 -13.90
N ASP A 470 -21.20 -12.80 -14.10
CA ASP A 470 -21.67 -12.15 -15.33
C ASP A 470 -22.06 -10.71 -15.01
N ILE A 471 -21.44 -9.75 -15.68
CA ILE A 471 -21.68 -8.31 -15.48
C ILE A 471 -22.45 -7.79 -16.68
N PHE A 472 -23.67 -7.34 -16.44
CA PHE A 472 -24.55 -6.77 -17.45
C PHE A 472 -24.56 -5.25 -17.34
N VAL A 473 -24.13 -4.61 -18.41
CA VAL A 473 -23.99 -3.15 -18.50
C VAL A 473 -24.12 -2.72 -19.96
N ASP A 474 -24.75 -1.58 -20.22
CA ASP A 474 -24.94 -1.02 -21.57
C ASP A 474 -25.56 -2.00 -22.60
N GLY A 475 -26.37 -2.97 -22.16
CA GLY A 475 -27.03 -3.95 -23.03
C GLY A 475 -26.16 -5.13 -23.46
N VAL A 476 -24.98 -5.30 -22.85
CA VAL A 476 -24.06 -6.43 -23.08
C VAL A 476 -23.76 -7.17 -21.81
N VAL A 477 -23.25 -8.40 -21.92
CA VAL A 477 -22.70 -9.18 -20.81
C VAL A 477 -21.19 -9.30 -20.95
N ILE A 478 -20.50 -9.12 -19.83
CA ILE A 478 -19.08 -9.35 -19.67
C ILE A 478 -18.90 -10.53 -18.72
N HIS A 479 -18.27 -11.61 -19.20
CA HIS A 479 -17.91 -12.75 -18.37
C HIS A 479 -16.68 -12.41 -17.55
N ALA A 480 -16.79 -12.51 -16.22
CA ALA A 480 -15.79 -12.09 -15.26
C ALA A 480 -15.52 -13.19 -14.23
N THR A 481 -14.47 -12.99 -13.46
CA THR A 481 -14.23 -13.70 -12.20
C THR A 481 -14.42 -12.74 -11.04
N TRP A 482 -15.30 -13.05 -10.09
CA TRP A 482 -15.24 -12.37 -8.79
C TRP A 482 -14.06 -12.93 -8.01
N HIS A 483 -13.30 -12.04 -7.39
CA HIS A 483 -12.08 -12.35 -6.62
C HIS A 483 -12.17 -11.71 -5.25
N HIS A 484 -12.24 -12.53 -4.19
CA HIS A 484 -12.44 -12.10 -2.82
C HIS A 484 -11.62 -12.96 -1.85
N PRO A 485 -10.28 -12.89 -1.90
CA PRO A 485 -9.39 -13.73 -1.07
C PRO A 485 -9.35 -13.33 0.40
N ASP A 486 -9.70 -12.09 0.73
CA ASP A 486 -9.74 -11.56 2.09
C ASP A 486 -11.17 -11.17 2.47
N PRO A 487 -11.81 -11.85 3.45
CA PRO A 487 -13.18 -11.56 3.86
C PRO A 487 -13.39 -10.13 4.40
N ASN A 488 -12.31 -9.40 4.70
CA ASN A 488 -12.37 -8.05 5.28
C ASN A 488 -12.37 -6.91 4.24
N VAL A 489 -12.41 -7.24 2.95
CA VAL A 489 -12.46 -6.27 1.85
C VAL A 489 -13.50 -6.71 0.82
N PRO A 490 -14.19 -5.80 0.10
CA PRO A 490 -15.12 -6.18 -0.96
C PRO A 490 -14.47 -6.97 -2.09
N ALA A 491 -15.26 -7.83 -2.75
CA ALA A 491 -14.86 -8.53 -3.95
C ALA A 491 -14.52 -7.54 -5.08
N VAL A 492 -13.58 -7.93 -5.93
CA VAL A 492 -13.28 -7.26 -7.20
C VAL A 492 -13.64 -8.18 -8.36
N TYR A 493 -14.04 -7.60 -9.48
CA TYR A 493 -14.35 -8.35 -10.70
C TYR A 493 -13.18 -8.24 -11.67
N LEU A 494 -12.72 -9.37 -12.17
CA LEU A 494 -11.56 -9.46 -13.06
C LEU A 494 -12.00 -9.93 -14.46
N ASP A 495 -11.46 -9.27 -15.49
CA ASP A 495 -11.62 -9.72 -16.88
C ASP A 495 -10.76 -10.98 -17.16
N ALA A 496 -10.85 -11.52 -18.37
CA ALA A 496 -10.07 -12.69 -18.81
C ALA A 496 -8.55 -12.48 -18.77
N SER A 497 -8.09 -11.23 -18.73
CA SER A 497 -6.68 -10.85 -18.59
C SER A 497 -6.28 -10.55 -17.15
N VAL A 498 -7.17 -10.87 -16.19
CA VAL A 498 -6.98 -10.61 -14.75
C VAL A 498 -6.86 -9.11 -14.44
N ASN A 499 -7.48 -8.24 -15.25
CA ASN A 499 -7.61 -6.82 -14.95
C ASN A 499 -8.91 -6.55 -14.23
N PRO A 500 -8.96 -5.69 -13.19
CA PRO A 500 -10.21 -5.26 -12.59
C PRO A 500 -11.10 -4.57 -13.63
N ILE A 501 -12.36 -4.94 -13.59
CA ILE A 501 -13.44 -4.29 -14.34
C ILE A 501 -13.93 -3.13 -13.46
N GLU A 502 -13.80 -1.90 -13.96
CA GLU A 502 -14.32 -0.71 -13.29
C GLU A 502 -15.84 -0.63 -13.57
N LEU A 503 -16.62 -0.53 -12.49
CA LEU A 503 -18.09 -0.42 -12.61
C LEU A 503 -18.50 1.03 -12.82
N TYR A 504 -19.62 1.25 -13.51
CA TYR A 504 -20.21 2.59 -13.67
C TYR A 504 -20.79 3.12 -12.35
N ASN A 505 -20.76 4.44 -12.20
CA ASN A 505 -21.61 5.11 -11.23
C ASN A 505 -23.08 4.94 -11.56
N GLY A 506 -23.87 4.75 -10.52
CA GLY A 506 -25.29 4.41 -10.58
C GLY A 506 -25.58 3.17 -9.74
N LEU A 507 -26.85 2.80 -9.64
CA LEU A 507 -27.23 1.61 -8.88
C LEU A 507 -26.63 0.35 -9.52
N THR A 508 -25.88 -0.40 -8.72
CA THR A 508 -25.40 -1.75 -9.04
C THR A 508 -26.25 -2.78 -8.30
N TRP A 509 -26.80 -3.76 -9.02
CA TRP A 509 -27.60 -4.84 -8.46
C TRP A 509 -26.87 -6.17 -8.59
N VAL A 510 -26.56 -6.82 -7.46
CA VAL A 510 -25.83 -8.08 -7.39
C VAL A 510 -26.78 -9.20 -7.00
N HIS A 511 -26.95 -10.19 -7.87
CA HIS A 511 -27.64 -11.45 -7.56
C HIS A 511 -26.60 -12.48 -7.11
N LEU A 512 -26.75 -13.02 -5.89
CA LEU A 512 -25.97 -14.15 -5.42
C LEU A 512 -26.72 -15.44 -5.69
N ILE A 513 -26.18 -16.31 -6.53
CA ILE A 513 -26.82 -17.56 -6.94
C ILE A 513 -25.90 -18.74 -6.65
N GLY A 514 -26.49 -19.84 -6.16
CA GLY A 514 -25.77 -21.12 -6.02
C GLY A 514 -25.27 -21.61 -7.39
N SER A 515 -24.03 -22.04 -7.45
CA SER A 515 -23.31 -22.39 -8.68
C SER A 515 -23.97 -23.46 -9.58
N GLU A 516 -24.95 -24.22 -9.04
CA GLU A 516 -25.63 -25.30 -9.77
C GLU A 516 -27.01 -24.91 -10.34
N LYS A 517 -27.50 -23.69 -10.04
CA LYS A 517 -28.93 -23.33 -10.26
C LYS A 517 -29.19 -22.31 -11.38
N TRP A 518 -28.20 -21.97 -12.18
CA TRP A 518 -28.36 -20.90 -13.15
C TRP A 518 -28.56 -21.37 -14.60
N HIS A 519 -29.51 -20.77 -15.29
CA HIS A 519 -29.70 -20.90 -16.74
C HIS A 519 -29.94 -19.52 -17.37
N MET A 520 -29.03 -19.08 -18.26
CA MET A 520 -29.29 -17.97 -19.15
C MET A 520 -30.42 -18.38 -20.13
N LEU A 521 -31.43 -17.55 -20.26
CA LEU A 521 -32.30 -17.58 -21.42
C LEU A 521 -31.62 -16.74 -22.51
N GLY A 522 -31.07 -17.42 -23.54
CA GLY A 522 -30.56 -16.78 -24.73
C GLY A 522 -31.68 -16.06 -25.53
#